data_ef1e66fe3c3142d6427b15923f9e6a7e
#
_entry.id   ef1e66fe3c3142d6427b15923f9e6a7e
#
_cell.length_a   1.000
_cell.length_b   1.000
_cell.length_c   1.000
_cell.angle_alpha   90.00
_cell.angle_beta   90.00
_cell.angle_gamma   90.00
#
_symmetry.space_group_name_H-M   'P 1'
#
loop_
_entity.id
_entity.type
_entity.pdbx_description
1 polymer ?
#
loop_
_entity_poly.entity_id
_entity_poly.type
_entity_poly.pdbx_seq_one_letter_code
_entity_poly.pdbx_strand_id
1 'polypeptide(L)'
;MALSLVSLLTDVSTEMLVYLVPLYLANVLLASPSIIGLIEGVADSTAAGLKLLSGALSDRLGRRRLLVGIGYGGSTIAKVLYLMATSWPIVLVARVGDRFGKGIRTAPRDALIADSTSAQYRGRAFGFHRAMDSLGAFFGVIAALVVLVTMSAGATKLDATTFNLIALLALIPAVLAIGVVFVGVHDVDRAAAPATAAAAPQTRWAHMRSEAARLPRPFWLFIAANTLFALGNSSDAFLALRTQQLGTVLTDLLLMIIAMNLVDTLVSFPAGALSDRFGRRAPLAAAWLIYAVAYAGFALAGSPIAATGLWILYGAYYGINEAVGRAYIADVTPSDLRATGYGILNAAIAVAVLPASLVAGLLWDAYGPPVPFWLGAAFALAAVVVLLLIRTRSNTAQTSPSAT
;
A
#
# COMPACT_ATOMS: atom_id res chain seq x y z
N MET A 1 -9.63 20.06 4.34
CA MET A 1 -10.55 19.42 5.32
C MET A 1 -11.45 18.38 4.65
N ALA A 2 -12.30 18.72 3.67
CA ALA A 2 -13.24 17.77 3.04
C ALA A 2 -12.55 16.50 2.48
N LEU A 3 -11.48 16.63 1.70
CA LEU A 3 -10.73 15.49 1.15
C LEU A 3 -10.16 14.57 2.23
N SER A 4 -9.74 15.10 3.37
CA SER A 4 -9.24 14.28 4.47
C SER A 4 -10.36 13.51 5.17
N LEU A 5 -11.55 14.11 5.29
CA LEU A 5 -12.75 13.42 5.80
C LEU A 5 -13.20 12.31 4.83
N VAL A 6 -13.20 12.59 3.52
CA VAL A 6 -13.50 11.58 2.50
C VAL A 6 -12.54 10.39 2.60
N SER A 7 -11.25 10.66 2.80
CA SER A 7 -10.23 9.61 2.94
C SER A 7 -10.46 8.78 4.20
N LEU A 8 -10.67 9.43 5.35
CA LEU A 8 -11.03 8.75 6.60
C LEU A 8 -12.22 7.80 6.42
N LEU A 9 -13.34 8.31 5.91
CA LEU A 9 -14.55 7.49 5.71
C LEU A 9 -14.32 6.33 4.75
N THR A 10 -13.55 6.56 3.69
CA THR A 10 -13.22 5.51 2.72
C THR A 10 -12.30 4.46 3.32
N ASP A 11 -11.33 4.88 4.13
CA ASP A 11 -10.39 3.95 4.76
C ASP A 11 -11.09 3.15 5.87
N VAL A 12 -12.00 3.75 6.66
CA VAL A 12 -12.91 2.98 7.54
C VAL A 12 -13.60 1.87 6.74
N SER A 13 -14.23 2.22 5.63
CA SER A 13 -14.95 1.27 4.78
C SER A 13 -14.04 0.18 4.19
N THR A 14 -12.84 0.52 3.76
CA THR A 14 -11.91 -0.41 3.11
C THR A 14 -11.29 -1.37 4.11
N GLU A 15 -10.86 -0.85 5.27
CA GLU A 15 -10.17 -1.63 6.29
C GLU A 15 -11.10 -2.59 7.05
N MET A 16 -12.42 -2.33 7.05
CA MET A 16 -13.40 -3.32 7.49
C MET A 16 -13.34 -4.61 6.68
N LEU A 17 -12.90 -4.55 5.42
CA LEU A 17 -12.99 -5.67 4.47
C LEU A 17 -11.61 -6.25 4.08
N VAL A 18 -10.56 -5.44 4.08
CA VAL A 18 -9.29 -5.77 3.43
C VAL A 18 -8.68 -7.09 3.88
N TYR A 19 -8.73 -7.39 5.17
CA TYR A 19 -8.22 -8.64 5.74
C TYR A 19 -9.25 -9.77 5.76
N LEU A 20 -10.55 -9.45 5.63
CA LEU A 20 -11.62 -10.43 5.65
C LEU A 20 -11.94 -10.99 4.25
N VAL A 21 -11.68 -10.24 3.18
CA VAL A 21 -11.88 -10.72 1.79
C VAL A 21 -11.07 -12.00 1.49
N PRO A 22 -9.77 -12.09 1.81
CA PRO A 22 -9.02 -13.33 1.61
C PRO A 22 -9.56 -14.50 2.43
N LEU A 23 -10.02 -14.24 3.67
CA LEU A 23 -10.64 -15.25 4.53
C LEU A 23 -11.99 -15.69 4.00
N TYR A 24 -12.79 -14.77 3.45
CA TYR A 24 -14.05 -15.10 2.77
C TYR A 24 -13.81 -15.99 1.55
N LEU A 25 -12.83 -15.66 0.73
CA LEU A 25 -12.40 -16.48 -0.41
C LEU A 25 -12.03 -17.91 0.04
N ALA A 26 -11.22 -18.03 1.10
CA ALA A 26 -10.75 -19.32 1.58
C ALA A 26 -11.84 -20.13 2.31
N ASN A 27 -12.64 -19.48 3.18
CA ASN A 27 -13.54 -20.19 4.10
C ASN A 27 -14.93 -20.43 3.51
N VAL A 28 -15.44 -19.49 2.72
CA VAL A 28 -16.81 -19.54 2.18
C VAL A 28 -16.82 -19.97 0.72
N LEU A 29 -15.96 -19.37 -0.09
CA LEU A 29 -15.90 -19.68 -1.53
C LEU A 29 -14.93 -20.81 -1.86
N LEU A 30 -14.21 -21.34 -0.86
CA LEU A 30 -13.26 -22.45 -0.98
C LEU A 30 -12.24 -22.26 -2.10
N ALA A 31 -11.85 -20.99 -2.33
CA ALA A 31 -10.86 -20.63 -3.31
C ALA A 31 -9.47 -21.08 -2.86
N SER A 32 -8.69 -21.61 -3.80
CA SER A 32 -7.32 -22.02 -3.52
C SER A 32 -6.43 -20.79 -3.24
N PRO A 33 -5.33 -20.96 -2.50
CA PRO A 33 -4.31 -19.93 -2.30
C PRO A 33 -3.80 -19.30 -3.60
N SER A 34 -3.68 -20.05 -4.70
CA SER A 34 -3.30 -19.50 -6.00
C SER A 34 -4.33 -18.52 -6.57
N ILE A 35 -5.63 -18.83 -6.41
CA ILE A 35 -6.71 -17.91 -6.80
C ILE A 35 -6.66 -16.64 -5.94
N ILE A 36 -6.44 -16.76 -4.63
CA ILE A 36 -6.31 -15.62 -3.73
C ILE A 36 -5.10 -14.77 -4.13
N GLY A 37 -3.95 -15.39 -4.39
CA GLY A 37 -2.75 -14.70 -4.88
C GLY A 37 -2.95 -14.00 -6.22
N LEU A 38 -3.70 -14.61 -7.15
CA LEU A 38 -4.08 -13.99 -8.42
C LEU A 38 -4.96 -12.74 -8.18
N ILE A 39 -5.99 -12.85 -7.35
CA ILE A 39 -6.93 -11.75 -7.06
C ILE A 39 -6.18 -10.57 -6.45
N GLU A 40 -5.40 -10.81 -5.39
CA GLU A 40 -4.65 -9.74 -4.70
C GLU A 40 -3.56 -9.16 -5.62
N GLY A 41 -2.81 -10.01 -6.32
CA GLY A 41 -1.77 -9.57 -7.24
C GLY A 41 -2.29 -8.70 -8.38
N VAL A 42 -3.39 -9.10 -9.05
CA VAL A 42 -4.03 -8.30 -10.10
C VAL A 42 -4.55 -6.99 -9.54
N ALA A 43 -5.20 -7.02 -8.39
CA ALA A 43 -5.79 -5.84 -7.76
C ALA A 43 -4.71 -4.81 -7.39
N ASP A 44 -3.65 -5.22 -6.70
CA ASP A 44 -2.60 -4.31 -6.26
C ASP A 44 -1.75 -3.78 -7.42
N SER A 45 -1.46 -4.61 -8.43
CA SER A 45 -0.82 -4.17 -9.67
C SER A 45 -1.67 -3.15 -10.42
N THR A 46 -2.99 -3.33 -10.44
CA THR A 46 -3.94 -2.36 -11.02
C THR A 46 -3.85 -1.02 -10.31
N ALA A 47 -3.88 -0.99 -8.98
CA ALA A 47 -3.76 0.24 -8.20
C ALA A 47 -2.43 0.95 -8.45
N ALA A 48 -1.32 0.22 -8.42
CA ALA A 48 0.01 0.77 -8.63
C ALA A 48 0.21 1.31 -10.05
N GLY A 49 -0.24 0.58 -11.08
CA GLY A 49 -0.19 1.01 -12.48
C GLY A 49 -1.04 2.26 -12.74
N LEU A 50 -2.25 2.30 -12.20
CA LEU A 50 -3.17 3.43 -12.39
C LEU A 50 -2.71 4.71 -11.67
N LYS A 51 -2.00 4.61 -10.56
CA LYS A 51 -1.39 5.78 -9.90
C LYS A 51 -0.47 6.55 -10.85
N LEU A 52 0.28 5.85 -11.71
CA LEU A 52 1.17 6.47 -12.69
C LEU A 52 0.39 7.21 -13.78
N LEU A 53 -0.73 6.64 -14.21
CA LEU A 53 -1.56 7.18 -15.31
C LEU A 53 -2.49 8.29 -14.83
N SER A 54 -3.02 8.19 -13.60
CA SER A 54 -4.04 9.11 -13.08
C SER A 54 -3.54 10.54 -12.91
N GLY A 55 -2.28 10.74 -12.55
CA GLY A 55 -1.65 12.07 -12.50
C GLY A 55 -1.68 12.76 -13.87
N ALA A 56 -1.20 12.06 -14.89
CA ALA A 56 -1.18 12.58 -16.26
C ALA A 56 -2.59 12.83 -16.82
N LEU A 57 -3.54 11.96 -16.51
CA LEU A 57 -4.93 12.11 -16.90
C LEU A 57 -5.57 13.32 -16.20
N SER A 58 -5.29 13.49 -14.92
CA SER A 58 -5.73 14.63 -14.12
C SER A 58 -5.28 15.97 -14.67
N ASP A 59 -4.00 16.08 -15.06
CA ASP A 59 -3.44 17.30 -15.60
C ASP A 59 -4.01 17.65 -16.98
N ARG A 60 -4.34 16.62 -17.80
CA ARG A 60 -4.97 16.83 -19.11
C ARG A 60 -6.43 17.23 -19.03
N LEU A 61 -7.20 16.59 -18.15
CA LEU A 61 -8.63 16.83 -18.05
C LEU A 61 -8.96 18.14 -17.30
N GLY A 62 -8.05 18.62 -16.43
CA GLY A 62 -8.28 19.80 -15.59
C GLY A 62 -9.43 19.67 -14.59
N ARG A 63 -10.14 18.54 -14.58
CA ARG A 63 -11.32 18.25 -13.74
C ARG A 63 -10.96 17.24 -12.65
N ARG A 64 -10.21 17.68 -11.65
CA ARG A 64 -9.71 16.79 -10.60
C ARG A 64 -10.82 16.23 -9.71
N ARG A 65 -11.82 17.07 -9.39
CA ARG A 65 -12.99 16.65 -8.62
C ARG A 65 -13.72 15.48 -9.29
N LEU A 66 -13.86 15.50 -10.61
CA LEU A 66 -14.52 14.42 -11.34
C LEU A 66 -13.78 13.09 -11.20
N LEU A 67 -12.44 13.10 -11.36
CA LEU A 67 -11.62 11.89 -11.20
C LEU A 67 -11.64 11.35 -9.77
N VAL A 68 -11.62 12.24 -8.78
CA VAL A 68 -11.77 11.89 -7.36
C VAL A 68 -13.15 11.26 -7.12
N GLY A 69 -14.23 11.86 -7.65
CA GLY A 69 -15.59 11.34 -7.54
C GLY A 69 -15.75 9.97 -8.22
N ILE A 70 -15.22 9.79 -9.44
CA ILE A 70 -15.22 8.48 -10.14
C ILE A 70 -14.45 7.44 -9.32
N GLY A 71 -13.30 7.79 -8.76
CA GLY A 71 -12.49 6.87 -7.97
C GLY A 71 -13.20 6.40 -6.70
N TYR A 72 -13.79 7.31 -5.93
CA TYR A 72 -14.54 6.94 -4.72
C TYR A 72 -15.86 6.24 -5.05
N GLY A 73 -16.59 6.69 -6.07
CA GLY A 73 -17.81 6.05 -6.55
C GLY A 73 -17.55 4.63 -7.05
N GLY A 74 -16.51 4.43 -7.86
CA GLY A 74 -16.10 3.12 -8.34
C GLY A 74 -15.74 2.15 -7.21
N SER A 75 -14.98 2.62 -6.19
CA SER A 75 -14.69 1.81 -4.99
C SER A 75 -15.96 1.45 -4.22
N THR A 76 -16.95 2.34 -4.14
CA THR A 76 -18.21 2.05 -3.44
C THR A 76 -19.05 1.03 -4.21
N ILE A 77 -19.16 1.16 -5.54
CA ILE A 77 -19.84 0.17 -6.40
C ILE A 77 -19.16 -1.20 -6.27
N ALA A 78 -17.84 -1.23 -6.29
CA ALA A 78 -17.06 -2.46 -6.09
C ALA A 78 -17.40 -3.15 -4.75
N LYS A 79 -17.65 -2.39 -3.68
CA LYS A 79 -18.05 -2.95 -2.39
C LYS A 79 -19.46 -3.55 -2.40
N VAL A 80 -20.38 -3.02 -3.20
CA VAL A 80 -21.69 -3.63 -3.40
C VAL A 80 -21.56 -5.02 -4.03
N LEU A 81 -20.58 -5.23 -4.92
CA LEU A 81 -20.35 -6.54 -5.53
C LEU A 81 -19.95 -7.62 -4.50
N TYR A 82 -19.34 -7.25 -3.37
CA TYR A 82 -19.06 -8.24 -2.31
C TYR A 82 -20.32 -8.85 -1.72
N LEU A 83 -21.43 -8.12 -1.62
CA LEU A 83 -22.72 -8.64 -1.14
C LEU A 83 -23.33 -9.67 -2.12
N MET A 84 -22.93 -9.61 -3.39
CA MET A 84 -23.37 -10.53 -4.43
C MET A 84 -22.34 -11.62 -4.74
N ALA A 85 -21.25 -11.71 -3.97
CA ALA A 85 -20.10 -12.53 -4.25
C ALA A 85 -20.35 -14.01 -3.88
N THR A 86 -21.05 -14.74 -4.76
CA THR A 86 -21.28 -16.18 -4.65
C THR A 86 -20.16 -17.03 -5.26
N SER A 87 -19.17 -16.40 -5.90
CA SER A 87 -18.03 -17.07 -6.53
C SER A 87 -16.80 -16.15 -6.57
N TRP A 88 -15.61 -16.74 -6.65
CA TRP A 88 -14.36 -15.97 -6.66
C TRP A 88 -14.19 -14.98 -7.84
N PRO A 89 -14.74 -15.22 -9.08
CA PRO A 89 -14.64 -14.23 -10.13
C PRO A 89 -15.36 -12.91 -9.80
N ILE A 90 -16.48 -12.97 -9.06
CA ILE A 90 -17.17 -11.75 -8.61
C ILE A 90 -16.30 -10.99 -7.60
N VAL A 91 -15.62 -11.70 -6.68
CA VAL A 91 -14.66 -11.09 -5.75
C VAL A 91 -13.48 -10.48 -6.50
N LEU A 92 -12.97 -11.14 -7.56
CA LEU A 92 -11.92 -10.58 -8.41
C LEU A 92 -12.36 -9.23 -9.01
N VAL A 93 -13.56 -9.17 -9.60
CA VAL A 93 -14.10 -7.94 -10.19
C VAL A 93 -14.27 -6.86 -9.11
N ALA A 94 -14.81 -7.22 -7.95
CA ALA A 94 -14.97 -6.31 -6.82
C ALA A 94 -13.61 -5.77 -6.32
N ARG A 95 -12.63 -6.66 -6.13
CA ARG A 95 -11.30 -6.29 -5.63
C ARG A 95 -10.55 -5.40 -6.63
N VAL A 96 -10.54 -5.78 -7.90
CA VAL A 96 -9.92 -4.99 -8.98
C VAL A 96 -10.64 -3.64 -9.14
N GLY A 97 -11.97 -3.61 -9.08
CA GLY A 97 -12.76 -2.38 -9.15
C GLY A 97 -12.46 -1.40 -8.00
N ASP A 98 -12.34 -1.90 -6.77
CA ASP A 98 -11.93 -1.08 -5.61
C ASP A 98 -10.52 -0.51 -5.80
N ARG A 99 -9.56 -1.33 -6.22
CA ARG A 99 -8.17 -0.93 -6.47
C ARG A 99 -8.03 0.01 -7.66
N PHE A 100 -8.85 -0.17 -8.69
CA PHE A 100 -8.97 0.76 -9.82
C PHE A 100 -9.42 2.13 -9.33
N GLY A 101 -10.48 2.20 -8.51
CA GLY A 101 -10.94 3.44 -7.89
C GLY A 101 -9.83 4.12 -7.07
N LYS A 102 -9.07 3.34 -6.25
CA LYS A 102 -7.93 3.84 -5.47
C LYS A 102 -6.83 4.40 -6.38
N GLY A 103 -6.49 3.71 -7.47
CA GLY A 103 -5.46 4.14 -8.42
C GLY A 103 -5.81 5.46 -9.11
N ILE A 104 -7.07 5.60 -9.57
CA ILE A 104 -7.53 6.81 -10.30
C ILE A 104 -7.58 8.03 -9.38
N ARG A 105 -8.05 7.90 -8.12
CA ARG A 105 -8.28 9.05 -7.25
C ARG A 105 -7.04 9.59 -6.55
N THR A 106 -6.00 8.78 -6.35
CA THR A 106 -4.87 9.14 -5.47
C THR A 106 -4.13 10.38 -5.95
N ALA A 107 -3.65 10.42 -7.19
CA ALA A 107 -2.90 11.56 -7.69
C ALA A 107 -3.76 12.84 -7.85
N PRO A 108 -5.01 12.80 -8.40
CA PRO A 108 -5.89 13.96 -8.43
C PRO A 108 -6.23 14.51 -7.05
N ARG A 109 -6.45 13.64 -6.05
CA ARG A 109 -6.70 14.02 -4.65
C ARG A 109 -5.52 14.78 -4.06
N ASP A 110 -4.33 14.23 -4.19
CA ASP A 110 -3.12 14.83 -3.64
C ASP A 110 -2.82 16.19 -4.31
N ALA A 111 -3.09 16.30 -5.61
CA ALA A 111 -3.00 17.54 -6.35
C ALA A 111 -4.02 18.60 -5.87
N LEU A 112 -5.28 18.21 -5.58
CA LEU A 112 -6.28 19.11 -5.01
C LEU A 112 -5.88 19.62 -3.61
N ILE A 113 -5.31 18.76 -2.77
CA ILE A 113 -4.79 19.16 -1.46
C ILE A 113 -3.70 20.21 -1.62
N ALA A 114 -2.75 19.96 -2.54
CA ALA A 114 -1.64 20.87 -2.79
C ALA A 114 -2.11 22.23 -3.34
N ASP A 115 -3.09 22.24 -4.27
CA ASP A 115 -3.60 23.47 -4.89
C ASP A 115 -4.52 24.27 -3.95
N SER A 116 -5.21 23.58 -3.03
CA SER A 116 -6.08 24.22 -2.01
C SER A 116 -5.30 24.78 -0.82
N THR A 117 -3.97 24.63 -0.79
CA THR A 117 -3.16 24.98 0.37
C THR A 117 -1.94 25.81 -0.04
N SER A 118 -1.71 26.95 0.63
CA SER A 118 -0.53 27.76 0.38
C SER A 118 0.77 26.98 0.66
N ALA A 119 1.84 27.28 -0.07
CA ALA A 119 3.08 26.51 -0.07
C ALA A 119 3.66 26.26 1.34
N GLN A 120 3.58 27.27 2.22
CA GLN A 120 4.07 27.23 3.61
C GLN A 120 3.30 26.23 4.51
N TYR A 121 2.04 25.88 4.17
CA TYR A 121 1.20 24.98 4.99
C TYR A 121 0.97 23.60 4.35
N ARG A 122 1.54 23.33 3.17
CA ARG A 122 1.37 22.04 2.47
C ARG A 122 1.78 20.83 3.33
N GLY A 123 2.90 20.94 4.06
CA GLY A 123 3.34 19.88 4.97
C GLY A 123 2.31 19.56 6.04
N ARG A 124 1.69 20.58 6.64
CA ARG A 124 0.60 20.41 7.64
C ARG A 124 -0.64 19.80 7.01
N ALA A 125 -1.02 20.20 5.79
CA ALA A 125 -2.19 19.68 5.10
C ALA A 125 -2.04 18.19 4.77
N PHE A 126 -0.88 17.77 4.23
CA PHE A 126 -0.59 16.36 3.95
C PHE A 126 -0.43 15.54 5.24
N GLY A 127 0.20 16.10 6.27
CA GLY A 127 0.29 15.45 7.59
C GLY A 127 -1.07 15.20 8.22
N PHE A 128 -1.96 16.22 8.19
CA PHE A 128 -3.35 16.06 8.64
C PHE A 128 -4.11 15.02 7.81
N HIS A 129 -3.94 15.06 6.47
CA HIS A 129 -4.56 14.07 5.60
C HIS A 129 -4.10 12.64 5.93
N ARG A 130 -2.80 12.43 6.13
CA ARG A 130 -2.25 11.12 6.50
C ARG A 130 -2.73 10.65 7.88
N ALA A 131 -2.86 11.55 8.84
CA ALA A 131 -3.43 11.23 10.14
C ALA A 131 -4.89 10.76 10.03
N MET A 132 -5.69 11.40 9.17
CA MET A 132 -7.07 10.98 8.91
C MET A 132 -7.14 9.62 8.20
N ASP A 133 -6.23 9.31 7.26
CA ASP A 133 -6.10 7.99 6.64
C ASP A 133 -5.82 6.92 7.71
N SER A 134 -4.84 7.15 8.59
CA SER A 134 -4.47 6.21 9.65
C SER A 134 -5.59 6.01 10.67
N LEU A 135 -6.30 7.08 11.03
CA LEU A 135 -7.48 7.00 11.91
C LEU A 135 -8.61 6.20 11.24
N GLY A 136 -8.82 6.41 9.94
CA GLY A 136 -9.80 5.65 9.17
C GLY A 136 -9.47 4.16 9.17
N ALA A 137 -8.21 3.80 8.92
CA ALA A 137 -7.75 2.42 8.97
C ALA A 137 -7.98 1.79 10.35
N PHE A 138 -7.60 2.49 11.42
CA PHE A 138 -7.79 2.02 12.79
C PHE A 138 -9.27 1.78 13.13
N PHE A 139 -10.15 2.75 12.85
CA PHE A 139 -11.58 2.61 13.12
C PHE A 139 -12.26 1.55 12.24
N GLY A 140 -11.78 1.34 11.01
CA GLY A 140 -12.27 0.30 10.12
C GLY A 140 -12.06 -1.10 10.69
N VAL A 141 -10.83 -1.39 11.13
CA VAL A 141 -10.53 -2.70 11.75
C VAL A 141 -11.30 -2.88 13.06
N ILE A 142 -11.44 -1.83 13.89
CA ILE A 142 -12.26 -1.89 15.11
C ILE A 142 -13.72 -2.17 14.79
N ALA A 143 -14.30 -1.51 13.79
CA ALA A 143 -15.68 -1.74 13.40
C ALA A 143 -15.91 -3.20 12.97
N ALA A 144 -15.00 -3.77 12.18
CA ALA A 144 -15.03 -5.18 11.82
C ALA A 144 -14.89 -6.10 13.06
N LEU A 145 -13.98 -5.76 13.98
CA LEU A 145 -13.79 -6.50 15.24
C LEU A 145 -15.06 -6.51 16.09
N VAL A 146 -15.74 -5.38 16.24
CA VAL A 146 -17.01 -5.29 16.99
C VAL A 146 -18.05 -6.24 16.41
N VAL A 147 -18.20 -6.28 15.08
CA VAL A 147 -19.12 -7.23 14.42
C VAL A 147 -18.69 -8.68 14.67
N LEU A 148 -17.41 -8.99 14.55
CA LEU A 148 -16.93 -10.36 14.82
C LEU A 148 -17.14 -10.79 16.26
N VAL A 149 -16.91 -9.91 17.24
CA VAL A 149 -17.15 -10.20 18.66
C VAL A 149 -18.63 -10.45 18.92
N THR A 150 -19.52 -9.73 18.26
CA THR A 150 -20.98 -9.87 18.48
C THR A 150 -21.62 -11.05 17.73
N MET A 151 -21.11 -11.35 16.52
CA MET A 151 -21.75 -12.35 15.63
C MET A 151 -21.01 -13.69 15.62
N SER A 152 -19.71 -13.71 15.85
CA SER A 152 -18.84 -14.86 15.62
C SER A 152 -17.77 -15.01 16.70
N ALA A 153 -18.09 -14.70 17.97
CA ALA A 153 -17.15 -14.81 19.08
C ALA A 153 -16.55 -16.22 19.15
N GLY A 154 -15.22 -16.31 19.19
CA GLY A 154 -14.50 -17.59 19.25
C GLY A 154 -14.44 -18.37 17.93
N ALA A 155 -15.01 -17.85 16.83
CA ALA A 155 -14.94 -18.51 15.54
C ALA A 155 -13.51 -18.42 14.95
N THR A 156 -13.03 -19.54 14.41
CA THR A 156 -11.77 -19.62 13.67
C THR A 156 -11.96 -19.43 12.17
N LYS A 157 -13.20 -19.56 11.68
CA LYS A 157 -13.55 -19.42 10.27
C LYS A 157 -14.62 -18.36 10.08
N LEU A 158 -14.47 -17.56 9.04
CA LEU A 158 -15.45 -16.57 8.64
C LEU A 158 -16.62 -17.25 7.92
N ASP A 159 -17.83 -16.92 8.31
CA ASP A 159 -19.05 -17.34 7.62
C ASP A 159 -19.60 -16.24 6.70
N ALA A 160 -20.47 -16.63 5.75
CA ALA A 160 -21.03 -15.71 4.77
C ALA A 160 -21.93 -14.63 5.40
N THR A 161 -22.67 -14.96 6.46
CA THR A 161 -23.59 -14.03 7.11
C THR A 161 -22.82 -12.89 7.78
N THR A 162 -21.80 -13.21 8.55
CA THR A 162 -20.92 -12.25 9.22
C THR A 162 -20.18 -11.40 8.19
N PHE A 163 -19.63 -11.99 7.13
CA PHE A 163 -18.97 -11.24 6.06
C PHE A 163 -19.92 -10.25 5.38
N ASN A 164 -21.12 -10.70 5.00
CA ASN A 164 -22.12 -9.86 4.34
C ASN A 164 -22.58 -8.70 5.24
N LEU A 165 -22.75 -8.95 6.55
CA LEU A 165 -23.06 -7.88 7.49
C LEU A 165 -21.94 -6.82 7.55
N ILE A 166 -20.68 -7.25 7.63
CA ILE A 166 -19.54 -6.34 7.62
C ILE A 166 -19.47 -5.58 6.29
N ALA A 167 -19.69 -6.25 5.14
CA ALA A 167 -19.71 -5.62 3.83
C ALA A 167 -20.85 -4.60 3.70
N LEU A 168 -22.02 -4.90 4.24
CA LEU A 168 -23.16 -3.97 4.27
C LEU A 168 -22.86 -2.74 5.14
N LEU A 169 -22.30 -2.93 6.33
CA LEU A 169 -21.92 -1.83 7.23
C LEU A 169 -20.79 -0.99 6.63
N ALA A 170 -19.85 -1.58 5.90
CA ALA A 170 -18.79 -0.87 5.21
C ALA A 170 -19.31 0.06 4.10
N LEU A 171 -20.50 -0.18 3.54
CA LEU A 171 -21.12 0.73 2.58
C LEU A 171 -21.55 2.07 3.22
N ILE A 172 -21.87 2.10 4.51
CA ILE A 172 -22.30 3.34 5.18
C ILE A 172 -21.22 4.42 5.06
N PRO A 173 -19.98 4.24 5.57
CA PRO A 173 -18.94 5.24 5.43
C PRO A 173 -18.54 5.46 3.96
N ALA A 174 -18.63 4.45 3.07
CA ALA A 174 -18.34 4.63 1.65
C ALA A 174 -19.31 5.58 0.97
N VAL A 175 -20.62 5.44 1.23
CA VAL A 175 -21.67 6.33 0.69
C VAL A 175 -21.54 7.74 1.28
N LEU A 176 -21.29 7.86 2.58
CA LEU A 176 -21.04 9.15 3.22
C LEU A 176 -19.83 9.86 2.61
N ALA A 177 -18.75 9.12 2.29
CA ALA A 177 -17.56 9.67 1.61
C ALA A 177 -17.94 10.30 0.27
N ILE A 178 -18.77 9.62 -0.54
CA ILE A 178 -19.27 10.15 -1.82
C ILE A 178 -20.08 11.44 -1.58
N GLY A 179 -20.96 11.45 -0.59
CA GLY A 179 -21.74 12.65 -0.22
C GLY A 179 -20.82 13.84 0.09
N VAL A 180 -19.76 13.62 0.88
CA VAL A 180 -18.78 14.67 1.20
C VAL A 180 -18.01 15.13 -0.04
N VAL A 181 -17.71 14.25 -1.01
CA VAL A 181 -17.09 14.67 -2.29
C VAL A 181 -17.99 15.63 -3.05
N PHE A 182 -19.29 15.33 -3.15
CA PHE A 182 -20.22 16.17 -3.90
C PHE A 182 -20.49 17.53 -3.23
N VAL A 183 -20.53 17.59 -1.90
CA VAL A 183 -20.85 18.80 -1.15
C VAL A 183 -19.61 19.63 -0.85
N GLY A 184 -18.50 18.99 -0.45
CA GLY A 184 -17.36 19.68 0.16
C GLY A 184 -16.11 19.79 -0.72
N VAL A 185 -16.05 19.07 -1.85
CA VAL A 185 -14.88 19.12 -2.73
C VAL A 185 -15.17 19.99 -3.95
N HIS A 186 -14.34 20.99 -4.19
CA HIS A 186 -14.45 21.89 -5.34
C HIS A 186 -13.14 21.87 -6.11
N ASP A 187 -13.22 22.00 -7.42
CA ASP A 187 -12.03 22.28 -8.23
C ASP A 187 -11.51 23.68 -7.88
N VAL A 188 -10.22 23.82 -7.79
CA VAL A 188 -9.58 25.12 -7.58
C VAL A 188 -9.42 25.78 -8.95
N ASP A 189 -9.99 26.97 -9.14
CA ASP A 189 -9.81 27.75 -10.36
C ASP A 189 -8.31 28.03 -10.55
N ARG A 190 -7.71 27.29 -11.45
CA ARG A 190 -6.38 27.64 -11.94
C ARG A 190 -6.55 28.83 -12.88
N ALA A 191 -6.04 29.99 -12.49
CA ALA A 191 -5.66 30.98 -13.49
C ALA A 191 -4.83 30.21 -14.53
N ALA A 192 -5.31 30.18 -15.78
CA ALA A 192 -4.80 29.32 -16.83
C ALA A 192 -3.28 29.40 -16.91
N ALA A 193 -2.61 28.46 -16.26
CA ALA A 193 -1.21 28.23 -16.58
C ALA A 193 -1.21 27.85 -18.06
N PRO A 194 -0.39 28.50 -18.91
CA PRO A 194 -0.34 28.19 -20.32
C PRO A 194 -0.20 26.67 -20.44
N ALA A 195 -1.12 26.05 -21.14
CA ALA A 195 -1.06 24.63 -21.46
C ALA A 195 0.30 24.44 -22.14
N THR A 196 1.29 24.02 -21.38
CA THR A 196 2.53 23.52 -21.98
C THR A 196 2.05 22.41 -22.87
N ALA A 197 2.12 22.66 -24.18
CA ALA A 197 1.56 21.84 -25.25
C ALA A 197 1.78 20.37 -24.90
N ALA A 198 0.69 19.64 -24.75
CA ALA A 198 0.75 18.22 -24.43
C ALA A 198 1.55 17.54 -25.52
N ALA A 199 2.83 17.30 -25.27
CA ALA A 199 3.72 16.62 -26.21
C ALA A 199 3.05 15.32 -26.66
N ALA A 200 3.08 15.01 -27.94
CA ALA A 200 2.52 13.79 -28.50
C ALA A 200 3.03 12.57 -27.72
N PRO A 201 2.25 11.48 -27.58
CA PRO A 201 2.63 10.30 -26.80
C PRO A 201 4.04 9.78 -27.12
N GLN A 202 4.45 9.83 -28.37
CA GLN A 202 5.79 9.39 -28.83
C GLN A 202 6.92 10.29 -28.28
N THR A 203 6.71 11.60 -28.20
CA THR A 203 7.69 12.54 -27.63
C THR A 203 7.80 12.37 -26.12
N ARG A 204 6.73 11.96 -25.43
CA ARG A 204 6.73 11.71 -23.98
C ARG A 204 7.55 10.48 -23.60
N TRP A 205 7.44 9.36 -24.34
CA TRP A 205 8.26 8.17 -24.13
C TRP A 205 9.74 8.44 -24.40
N ALA A 206 10.06 9.19 -25.47
CA ALA A 206 11.43 9.62 -25.74
C ALA A 206 11.97 10.51 -24.64
N HIS A 207 11.17 11.43 -24.11
CA HIS A 207 11.53 12.30 -22.98
C HIS A 207 11.77 11.50 -21.69
N MET A 208 10.86 10.58 -21.35
CA MET A 208 11.05 9.69 -20.20
C MET A 208 12.30 8.82 -20.31
N ARG A 209 12.61 8.32 -21.51
CA ARG A 209 13.85 7.57 -21.75
C ARG A 209 15.11 8.44 -21.57
N SER A 210 15.07 9.68 -22.05
CA SER A 210 16.19 10.60 -21.87
C SER A 210 16.39 10.99 -20.41
N GLU A 211 15.33 11.21 -19.66
CA GLU A 211 15.37 11.44 -18.21
C GLU A 211 15.89 10.22 -17.45
N ALA A 212 15.39 9.02 -17.78
CA ALA A 212 15.87 7.77 -17.18
C ALA A 212 17.37 7.53 -17.41
N ALA A 213 17.89 7.91 -18.60
CA ALA A 213 19.32 7.80 -18.90
C ALA A 213 20.20 8.73 -18.05
N ARG A 214 19.64 9.81 -17.49
CA ARG A 214 20.34 10.74 -16.59
C ARG A 214 20.39 10.28 -15.14
N LEU A 215 19.65 9.23 -14.79
CA LEU A 215 19.57 8.71 -13.43
C LEU A 215 20.88 7.97 -13.07
N PRO A 216 21.46 8.22 -11.88
CA PRO A 216 22.76 7.72 -11.50
C PRO A 216 22.71 6.21 -11.19
N ARG A 217 23.88 5.56 -11.27
CA ARG A 217 24.01 4.13 -10.97
C ARG A 217 23.44 3.71 -9.58
N PRO A 218 23.62 4.45 -8.49
CA PRO A 218 23.01 4.13 -7.20
C PRO A 218 21.48 4.06 -7.24
N PHE A 219 20.82 4.89 -8.06
CA PHE A 219 19.39 4.82 -8.29
C PHE A 219 18.98 3.47 -8.87
N TRP A 220 19.61 3.03 -9.96
CA TRP A 220 19.27 1.77 -10.62
C TRP A 220 19.54 0.55 -9.75
N LEU A 221 20.62 0.57 -8.96
CA LEU A 221 20.90 -0.48 -7.98
C LEU A 221 19.84 -0.53 -6.88
N PHE A 222 19.34 0.65 -6.43
CA PHE A 222 18.25 0.70 -5.48
C PHE A 222 16.94 0.17 -6.08
N ILE A 223 16.60 0.56 -7.32
CA ILE A 223 15.45 -0.01 -8.03
C ILE A 223 15.55 -1.53 -8.15
N ALA A 224 16.72 -2.06 -8.53
CA ALA A 224 16.94 -3.50 -8.60
C ALA A 224 16.76 -4.19 -7.22
N ALA A 225 17.34 -3.63 -6.16
CA ALA A 225 17.18 -4.16 -4.81
C ALA A 225 15.70 -4.12 -4.35
N ASN A 226 15.01 -3.01 -4.60
CA ASN A 226 13.60 -2.86 -4.23
C ASN A 226 12.68 -3.77 -5.05
N THR A 227 12.95 -3.95 -6.35
CA THR A 227 12.21 -4.89 -7.21
C THR A 227 12.41 -6.32 -6.74
N LEU A 228 13.64 -6.70 -6.40
CA LEU A 228 13.96 -8.01 -5.85
C LEU A 228 13.22 -8.25 -4.52
N PHE A 229 13.21 -7.25 -3.63
CA PHE A 229 12.41 -7.29 -2.41
C PHE A 229 10.92 -7.45 -2.71
N ALA A 230 10.37 -6.66 -3.65
CA ALA A 230 8.97 -6.68 -4.02
C ALA A 230 8.52 -8.03 -4.62
N LEU A 231 9.42 -8.74 -5.34
CA LEU A 231 9.15 -10.10 -5.84
C LEU A 231 9.01 -11.13 -4.72
N GLY A 232 9.62 -10.89 -3.55
CA GLY A 232 9.45 -11.72 -2.35
C GLY A 232 8.29 -11.26 -1.45
N ASN A 233 7.81 -10.03 -1.63
CA ASN A 233 6.78 -9.42 -0.80
C ASN A 233 5.38 -9.72 -1.37
N SER A 234 4.88 -10.92 -1.10
CA SER A 234 3.52 -11.32 -1.45
C SER A 234 2.47 -10.58 -0.63
N SER A 235 1.20 -10.64 -1.06
CA SER A 235 0.07 -10.01 -0.35
C SER A 235 -0.01 -10.43 1.13
N ASP A 236 -0.34 -9.47 2.01
CA ASP A 236 -0.60 -9.69 3.44
C ASP A 236 -1.75 -10.69 3.69
N ALA A 237 -2.55 -10.99 2.66
CA ALA A 237 -3.55 -12.04 2.66
C ALA A 237 -2.97 -13.39 3.10
N PHE A 238 -1.75 -13.71 2.67
CA PHE A 238 -1.09 -14.98 3.05
C PHE A 238 -0.70 -15.02 4.52
N LEU A 239 -0.33 -13.90 5.14
CA LEU A 239 -0.08 -13.80 6.57
C LEU A 239 -1.37 -14.08 7.36
N ALA A 240 -2.51 -13.48 6.94
CA ALA A 240 -3.81 -13.72 7.58
C ALA A 240 -4.25 -15.20 7.43
N LEU A 241 -4.13 -15.78 6.24
CA LEU A 241 -4.44 -17.20 5.99
C LEU A 241 -3.55 -18.12 6.83
N ARG A 242 -2.24 -17.84 6.91
CA ARG A 242 -1.32 -18.62 7.73
C ARG A 242 -1.67 -18.54 9.20
N THR A 243 -1.97 -17.36 9.70
CA THR A 243 -2.39 -17.14 11.10
C THR A 243 -3.67 -17.91 11.41
N GLN A 244 -4.64 -17.89 10.52
CA GLN A 244 -5.88 -18.68 10.68
C GLN A 244 -5.59 -20.20 10.72
N GLN A 245 -4.70 -20.70 9.86
CA GLN A 245 -4.32 -22.13 9.85
C GLN A 245 -3.65 -22.58 11.16
N LEU A 246 -3.01 -21.65 11.89
CA LEU A 246 -2.45 -21.94 13.22
C LEU A 246 -3.52 -22.07 14.32
N GLY A 247 -4.81 -21.99 13.96
CA GLY A 247 -5.92 -22.11 14.90
C GLY A 247 -6.32 -20.80 15.58
N THR A 248 -5.83 -19.65 15.09
CA THR A 248 -6.18 -18.34 15.62
C THR A 248 -7.65 -18.02 15.39
N VAL A 249 -8.38 -17.57 16.41
CA VAL A 249 -9.74 -17.07 16.25
C VAL A 249 -9.73 -15.71 15.51
N LEU A 250 -10.81 -15.41 14.78
CA LEU A 250 -10.87 -14.22 13.92
C LEU A 250 -10.72 -12.91 14.69
N THR A 251 -11.24 -12.85 15.92
CA THR A 251 -11.10 -11.69 16.79
C THR A 251 -9.64 -11.42 17.15
N ASP A 252 -8.88 -12.47 17.47
CA ASP A 252 -7.46 -12.35 17.81
C ASP A 252 -6.64 -11.96 16.59
N LEU A 253 -6.99 -12.48 15.39
CA LEU A 253 -6.35 -12.06 14.14
C LEU A 253 -6.52 -10.55 13.91
N LEU A 254 -7.72 -9.99 14.09
CA LEU A 254 -7.92 -8.55 13.95
C LEU A 254 -7.18 -7.75 15.04
N LEU A 255 -7.09 -8.26 16.27
CA LEU A 255 -6.27 -7.64 17.32
C LEU A 255 -4.78 -7.65 16.95
N MET A 256 -4.25 -8.71 16.34
CA MET A 256 -2.88 -8.76 15.83
C MET A 256 -2.64 -7.71 14.75
N ILE A 257 -3.61 -7.51 13.85
CA ILE A 257 -3.54 -6.49 12.80
C ILE A 257 -3.60 -5.08 13.39
N ILE A 258 -4.44 -4.84 14.41
CA ILE A 258 -4.46 -3.57 15.14
C ILE A 258 -3.10 -3.31 15.81
N ALA A 259 -2.53 -4.32 16.47
CA ALA A 259 -1.20 -4.22 17.08
C ALA A 259 -0.11 -3.94 16.04
N MET A 260 -0.14 -4.62 14.89
CA MET A 260 0.75 -4.36 13.76
C MET A 260 0.67 -2.89 13.31
N ASN A 261 -0.53 -2.37 13.06
CA ASN A 261 -0.74 -0.98 12.62
C ASN A 261 -0.28 0.05 13.68
N LEU A 262 -0.46 -0.28 14.96
CA LEU A 262 0.02 0.56 16.05
C LEU A 262 1.56 0.61 16.06
N VAL A 263 2.21 -0.54 15.92
CA VAL A 263 3.68 -0.64 15.88
C VAL A 263 4.22 0.07 14.64
N ASP A 264 3.61 -0.12 13.45
CA ASP A 264 3.92 0.65 12.22
C ASP A 264 3.93 2.15 12.52
N THR A 265 2.85 2.66 13.08
CA THR A 265 2.71 4.10 13.40
C THR A 265 3.76 4.59 14.39
N LEU A 266 4.00 3.84 15.47
CA LEU A 266 4.97 4.20 16.52
C LEU A 266 6.43 4.16 16.04
N VAL A 267 6.75 3.25 15.12
CA VAL A 267 8.11 3.05 14.62
C VAL A 267 8.44 3.98 13.45
N SER A 268 7.48 4.38 12.63
CA SER A 268 7.69 5.18 11.42
C SER A 268 8.42 6.50 11.72
N PHE A 269 7.99 7.26 12.73
CA PHE A 269 8.60 8.56 13.04
C PHE A 269 10.04 8.43 13.60
N PRO A 270 10.32 7.59 14.63
CA PRO A 270 11.69 7.37 15.10
C PRO A 270 12.61 6.82 14.00
N ALA A 271 12.12 5.90 13.16
CA ALA A 271 12.90 5.34 12.06
C ALA A 271 13.31 6.41 11.03
N GLY A 272 12.38 7.30 10.68
CA GLY A 272 12.66 8.45 9.83
C GLY A 272 13.76 9.32 10.43
N ALA A 273 13.61 9.77 11.68
CA ALA A 273 14.59 10.61 12.38
C ALA A 273 15.97 9.91 12.53
N LEU A 274 15.98 8.63 12.85
CA LEU A 274 17.22 7.84 12.95
C LEU A 274 17.92 7.73 11.59
N SER A 275 17.15 7.57 10.50
CA SER A 275 17.67 7.49 9.16
C SER A 275 18.26 8.84 8.67
N ASP A 276 17.76 9.98 9.16
CA ASP A 276 18.33 11.30 8.90
C ASP A 276 19.72 11.44 9.53
N ARG A 277 19.91 10.85 10.71
CA ARG A 277 21.17 10.96 11.48
C ARG A 277 22.23 9.95 11.04
N PHE A 278 21.86 8.69 10.81
CA PHE A 278 22.78 7.58 10.54
C PHE A 278 22.82 7.17 9.05
N GLY A 279 22.09 7.89 8.19
CA GLY A 279 21.93 7.54 6.78
C GLY A 279 20.80 6.54 6.53
N ARG A 280 20.25 6.55 5.32
CA ARG A 280 19.02 5.78 4.96
C ARG A 280 19.26 4.28 4.79
N ARG A 281 20.48 3.90 4.42
CA ARG A 281 20.80 2.54 3.97
C ARG A 281 20.72 1.50 5.09
N ALA A 282 21.29 1.79 6.25
CA ALA A 282 21.32 0.86 7.37
C ALA A 282 19.91 0.60 7.96
N PRO A 283 19.06 1.62 8.23
CA PRO A 283 17.69 1.38 8.67
C PRO A 283 16.85 0.61 7.63
N LEU A 284 17.04 0.87 6.32
CA LEU A 284 16.31 0.15 5.28
C LEU A 284 16.74 -1.32 5.20
N ALA A 285 18.04 -1.59 5.29
CA ALA A 285 18.55 -2.95 5.37
C ALA A 285 18.02 -3.68 6.62
N ALA A 286 17.98 -3.00 7.77
CA ALA A 286 17.40 -3.54 8.99
C ALA A 286 15.90 -3.87 8.82
N ALA A 287 15.13 -2.99 8.15
CA ALA A 287 13.73 -3.27 7.84
C ALA A 287 13.55 -4.56 7.03
N TRP A 288 14.34 -4.74 5.96
CA TRP A 288 14.27 -5.94 5.13
C TRP A 288 14.79 -7.19 5.83
N LEU A 289 15.74 -7.07 6.77
CA LEU A 289 16.13 -8.17 7.65
C LEU A 289 15.01 -8.54 8.63
N ILE A 290 14.34 -7.56 9.24
CA ILE A 290 13.17 -7.78 10.10
C ILE A 290 12.07 -8.51 9.31
N TYR A 291 11.81 -8.08 8.07
CA TYR A 291 10.89 -8.78 7.17
C TYR A 291 11.31 -10.23 6.94
N ALA A 292 12.58 -10.48 6.60
CA ALA A 292 13.08 -11.83 6.37
C ALA A 292 12.92 -12.73 7.59
N VAL A 293 13.17 -12.20 8.80
CA VAL A 293 12.96 -12.92 10.07
C VAL A 293 11.48 -13.18 10.30
N ALA A 294 10.60 -12.19 10.05
CA ALA A 294 9.15 -12.37 10.20
C ALA A 294 8.62 -13.44 9.25
N TYR A 295 9.03 -13.42 7.98
CA TYR A 295 8.61 -14.40 6.99
C TYR A 295 9.17 -15.81 7.31
N ALA A 296 10.44 -15.93 7.65
CA ALA A 296 11.00 -17.20 8.11
C ALA A 296 10.27 -17.70 9.39
N GLY A 297 9.92 -16.78 10.28
CA GLY A 297 9.10 -17.07 11.45
C GLY A 297 7.72 -17.62 11.09
N PHE A 298 7.01 -17.02 10.13
CA PHE A 298 5.70 -17.51 9.65
C PHE A 298 5.82 -18.89 8.97
N ALA A 299 6.93 -19.17 8.29
CA ALA A 299 7.20 -20.51 7.75
C ALA A 299 7.28 -21.57 8.88
N LEU A 300 7.93 -21.23 10.00
CA LEU A 300 8.18 -22.12 11.12
C LEU A 300 7.11 -22.08 12.23
N ALA A 301 6.19 -21.09 12.18
CA ALA A 301 5.22 -20.89 13.24
C ALA A 301 4.32 -22.13 13.44
N GLY A 302 4.22 -22.59 14.67
CA GLY A 302 3.37 -23.72 15.09
C GLY A 302 2.26 -23.34 16.08
N SER A 303 2.10 -22.05 16.43
CA SER A 303 1.10 -21.61 17.41
C SER A 303 0.58 -20.20 17.13
N PRO A 304 -0.65 -19.85 17.60
CA PRO A 304 -1.19 -18.49 17.54
C PRO A 304 -0.31 -17.44 18.25
N ILE A 305 0.30 -17.82 19.39
CA ILE A 305 1.18 -16.92 20.16
C ILE A 305 2.42 -16.52 19.33
N ALA A 306 3.01 -17.48 18.60
CA ALA A 306 4.12 -17.18 17.69
C ALA A 306 3.68 -16.20 16.60
N ALA A 307 2.49 -16.40 16.01
CA ALA A 307 1.94 -15.48 15.00
C ALA A 307 1.77 -14.06 15.54
N THR A 308 1.33 -13.88 16.80
CA THR A 308 1.21 -12.56 17.42
C THR A 308 2.53 -11.80 17.42
N GLY A 309 3.62 -12.44 17.87
CA GLY A 309 4.95 -11.83 17.86
C GLY A 309 5.43 -11.48 16.44
N LEU A 310 5.10 -12.33 15.47
CA LEU A 310 5.47 -12.11 14.05
C LEU A 310 4.70 -10.97 13.42
N TRP A 311 3.41 -10.77 13.73
CA TRP A 311 2.63 -9.62 13.30
C TRP A 311 3.20 -8.29 13.85
N ILE A 312 3.60 -8.27 15.13
CA ILE A 312 4.26 -7.12 15.75
C ILE A 312 5.58 -6.80 15.02
N LEU A 313 6.39 -7.83 14.78
CA LEU A 313 7.65 -7.68 14.06
C LEU A 313 7.44 -7.18 12.62
N TYR A 314 6.41 -7.68 11.94
CA TYR A 314 6.02 -7.25 10.61
C TYR A 314 5.59 -5.77 10.59
N GLY A 315 4.89 -5.30 11.63
CA GLY A 315 4.55 -3.88 11.80
C GLY A 315 5.80 -3.00 11.91
N ALA A 316 6.82 -3.43 12.64
CA ALA A 316 8.08 -2.70 12.74
C ALA A 316 8.79 -2.60 11.37
N TYR A 317 8.84 -3.69 10.60
CA TYR A 317 9.31 -3.66 9.21
C TYR A 317 8.55 -2.62 8.39
N TYR A 318 7.21 -2.66 8.45
CA TYR A 318 6.34 -1.81 7.64
C TYR A 318 6.63 -0.33 7.89
N GLY A 319 6.67 0.08 9.16
CA GLY A 319 6.94 1.46 9.56
C GLY A 319 8.31 1.97 9.13
N ILE A 320 9.36 1.16 9.29
CA ILE A 320 10.70 1.56 8.87
C ILE A 320 10.76 1.66 7.33
N ASN A 321 10.24 0.65 6.62
CA ASN A 321 10.30 0.58 5.16
C ASN A 321 9.56 1.74 4.48
N GLU A 322 8.35 2.06 4.93
CA GLU A 322 7.57 3.19 4.39
C GLU A 322 8.26 4.54 4.60
N ALA A 323 8.76 4.79 5.81
CA ALA A 323 9.40 6.05 6.15
C ALA A 323 10.74 6.23 5.42
N VAL A 324 11.60 5.21 5.47
CA VAL A 324 12.99 5.31 4.98
C VAL A 324 13.09 5.07 3.48
N GLY A 325 12.30 4.17 2.92
CA GLY A 325 12.34 3.83 1.49
C GLY A 325 12.03 5.03 0.59
N ARG A 326 11.01 5.82 0.95
CA ARG A 326 10.67 7.06 0.22
C ARG A 326 11.76 8.13 0.34
N ALA A 327 12.39 8.26 1.50
CA ALA A 327 13.48 9.19 1.69
C ALA A 327 14.73 8.76 0.91
N TYR A 328 15.04 7.46 0.88
CA TYR A 328 16.19 6.94 0.15
C TYR A 328 16.11 7.23 -1.36
N ILE A 329 14.93 7.02 -1.98
CA ILE A 329 14.76 7.32 -3.41
C ILE A 329 14.94 8.82 -3.70
N ALA A 330 14.46 9.70 -2.80
CA ALA A 330 14.66 11.14 -2.93
C ALA A 330 16.14 11.53 -2.87
N ASP A 331 16.95 10.83 -2.05
CA ASP A 331 18.37 11.12 -1.87
C ASP A 331 19.23 10.63 -3.06
N VAL A 332 18.84 9.49 -3.69
CA VAL A 332 19.58 8.94 -4.84
C VAL A 332 19.12 9.49 -6.18
N THR A 333 18.08 10.33 -6.21
CA THR A 333 17.51 10.91 -7.42
C THR A 333 17.79 12.41 -7.51
N PRO A 334 18.33 12.92 -8.63
CA PRO A 334 18.48 14.37 -8.85
C PRO A 334 17.16 15.11 -8.64
N SER A 335 17.22 16.33 -8.10
CA SER A 335 16.03 17.10 -7.69
C SER A 335 15.05 17.36 -8.84
N ASP A 336 15.56 17.57 -10.05
CA ASP A 336 14.81 17.78 -11.29
C ASP A 336 14.16 16.49 -11.83
N LEU A 337 14.63 15.30 -11.41
CA LEU A 337 14.16 13.98 -11.85
C LEU A 337 13.37 13.20 -10.79
N ARG A 338 13.08 13.79 -9.63
CA ARG A 338 12.40 13.07 -8.52
C ARG A 338 11.06 12.48 -8.92
N ALA A 339 10.25 13.22 -9.69
CA ALA A 339 8.95 12.71 -10.16
C ALA A 339 9.13 11.46 -11.04
N THR A 340 10.09 11.48 -11.97
CA THR A 340 10.45 10.34 -12.81
C THR A 340 11.00 9.18 -11.98
N GLY A 341 11.84 9.46 -10.99
CA GLY A 341 12.39 8.45 -10.06
C GLY A 341 11.29 7.71 -9.27
N TYR A 342 10.35 8.43 -8.67
CA TYR A 342 9.19 7.82 -8.00
C TYR A 342 8.29 7.06 -8.98
N GLY A 343 8.14 7.57 -10.20
CA GLY A 343 7.39 6.90 -11.27
C GLY A 343 8.00 5.54 -11.60
N ILE A 344 9.31 5.46 -11.80
CA ILE A 344 10.04 4.21 -12.10
C ILE A 344 9.92 3.24 -10.91
N LEU A 345 10.09 3.71 -9.66
CA LEU A 345 9.93 2.86 -8.48
C LEU A 345 8.52 2.24 -8.42
N ASN A 346 7.48 3.06 -8.56
CA ASN A 346 6.11 2.57 -8.51
C ASN A 346 5.80 1.61 -9.68
N ALA A 347 6.35 1.86 -10.87
CA ALA A 347 6.21 0.94 -12.00
C ALA A 347 6.89 -0.40 -11.73
N ALA A 348 8.09 -0.39 -11.16
CA ALA A 348 8.83 -1.60 -10.80
C ALA A 348 8.07 -2.44 -9.76
N ILE A 349 7.51 -1.79 -8.72
CA ILE A 349 6.66 -2.44 -7.71
C ILE A 349 5.39 -3.00 -8.37
N ALA A 350 4.71 -2.23 -9.23
CA ALA A 350 3.48 -2.68 -9.91
C ALA A 350 3.69 -3.95 -10.72
N VAL A 351 4.84 -4.06 -11.40
CA VAL A 351 5.20 -5.26 -12.19
C VAL A 351 5.57 -6.44 -11.28
N ALA A 352 6.17 -6.18 -10.11
CA ALA A 352 6.63 -7.24 -9.22
C ALA A 352 5.51 -7.86 -8.35
N VAL A 353 4.50 -7.09 -7.94
CA VAL A 353 3.47 -7.51 -6.98
C VAL A 353 2.59 -8.64 -7.52
N LEU A 354 2.21 -8.59 -8.81
CA LEU A 354 1.40 -9.66 -9.41
C LEU A 354 2.14 -11.01 -9.39
N PRO A 355 3.35 -11.15 -9.96
CA PRO A 355 4.06 -12.42 -9.91
C PRO A 355 4.39 -12.84 -8.46
N ALA A 356 4.71 -11.90 -7.55
CA ALA A 356 4.97 -12.22 -6.15
C ALA A 356 3.80 -12.94 -5.49
N SER A 357 2.59 -12.37 -5.59
CA SER A 357 1.40 -12.94 -4.97
C SER A 357 0.91 -14.21 -5.68
N LEU A 358 0.98 -14.26 -7.02
CA LEU A 358 0.60 -15.45 -7.77
C LEU A 358 1.53 -16.62 -7.49
N VAL A 359 2.85 -16.40 -7.51
CA VAL A 359 3.86 -17.44 -7.22
C VAL A 359 3.72 -17.91 -5.77
N ALA A 360 3.49 -17.01 -4.81
CA ALA A 360 3.24 -17.39 -3.43
C ALA A 360 2.04 -18.33 -3.30
N GLY A 361 0.93 -18.03 -3.98
CA GLY A 361 -0.26 -18.88 -3.99
C GLY A 361 -0.02 -20.25 -4.64
N LEU A 362 0.66 -20.28 -5.79
CA LEU A 362 1.02 -21.52 -6.48
C LEU A 362 1.94 -22.42 -5.64
N LEU A 363 2.94 -21.82 -4.97
CA LEU A 363 3.83 -22.56 -4.08
C LEU A 363 3.10 -23.08 -2.85
N TRP A 364 2.15 -22.32 -2.34
CA TRP A 364 1.32 -22.76 -1.23
C TRP A 364 0.45 -23.96 -1.60
N ASP A 365 -0.18 -23.95 -2.79
CA ASP A 365 -0.99 -25.07 -3.28
C ASP A 365 -0.13 -26.31 -3.55
N ALA A 366 1.08 -26.15 -4.12
CA ALA A 366 1.93 -27.26 -4.53
C ALA A 366 2.74 -27.87 -3.38
N TYR A 367 3.23 -27.05 -2.45
CA TYR A 367 4.23 -27.46 -1.43
C TYR A 367 3.81 -27.12 -0.01
N GLY A 368 2.65 -26.49 0.17
CA GLY A 368 2.13 -26.10 1.48
C GLY A 368 2.57 -24.72 1.96
N PRO A 369 1.99 -24.27 3.10
CA PRO A 369 2.12 -22.89 3.61
C PRO A 369 3.54 -22.38 3.85
N PRO A 370 4.52 -23.18 4.34
CA PRO A 370 5.84 -22.68 4.68
C PRO A 370 6.63 -22.15 3.48
N VAL A 371 6.45 -22.75 2.29
CA VAL A 371 7.34 -22.53 1.14
C VAL A 371 7.30 -21.09 0.60
N PRO A 372 6.13 -20.44 0.39
CA PRO A 372 6.11 -19.05 -0.04
C PRO A 372 6.78 -18.09 0.96
N PHE A 373 6.68 -18.36 2.25
CA PHE A 373 7.35 -17.54 3.27
C PHE A 373 8.88 -17.70 3.23
N TRP A 374 9.39 -18.90 3.03
CA TRP A 374 10.83 -19.12 2.81
C TRP A 374 11.32 -18.41 1.56
N LEU A 375 10.55 -18.44 0.47
CA LEU A 375 10.88 -17.72 -0.75
C LEU A 375 10.94 -16.21 -0.51
N GLY A 376 9.92 -15.64 0.17
CA GLY A 376 9.89 -14.22 0.53
C GLY A 376 11.08 -13.80 1.40
N ALA A 377 11.44 -14.61 2.40
CA ALA A 377 12.62 -14.37 3.23
C ALA A 377 13.91 -14.40 2.40
N ALA A 378 14.05 -15.35 1.48
CA ALA A 378 15.23 -15.46 0.61
C ALA A 378 15.37 -14.23 -0.32
N PHE A 379 14.28 -13.77 -0.95
CA PHE A 379 14.29 -12.56 -1.76
C PHE A 379 14.64 -11.31 -0.94
N ALA A 380 14.11 -11.18 0.28
CA ALA A 380 14.44 -10.08 1.17
C ALA A 380 15.93 -10.07 1.54
N LEU A 381 16.52 -11.23 1.87
CA LEU A 381 17.96 -11.34 2.15
C LEU A 381 18.79 -11.00 0.91
N ALA A 382 18.42 -11.48 -0.27
CA ALA A 382 19.08 -11.13 -1.51
C ALA A 382 19.01 -9.63 -1.81
N ALA A 383 17.83 -9.00 -1.55
CA ALA A 383 17.66 -7.56 -1.68
C ALA A 383 18.55 -6.76 -0.70
N VAL A 384 18.72 -7.24 0.55
CA VAL A 384 19.66 -6.67 1.51
C VAL A 384 21.08 -6.71 0.99
N VAL A 385 21.51 -7.84 0.43
CA VAL A 385 22.87 -7.97 -0.15
C VAL A 385 23.06 -6.94 -1.27
N VAL A 386 22.10 -6.84 -2.20
CA VAL A 386 22.18 -5.86 -3.29
C VAL A 386 22.20 -4.41 -2.75
N LEU A 387 21.36 -4.10 -1.77
CA LEU A 387 21.32 -2.79 -1.11
C LEU A 387 22.68 -2.46 -0.45
N LEU A 388 23.31 -3.44 0.18
CA LEU A 388 24.60 -3.26 0.85
C LEU A 388 25.77 -3.09 -0.14
N LEU A 389 25.67 -3.53 -1.37
CA LEU A 389 26.65 -3.30 -2.43
C LEU A 389 26.60 -1.90 -3.03
N ILE A 390 25.56 -1.11 -2.76
CA ILE A 390 25.46 0.27 -3.23
C ILE A 390 26.49 1.12 -2.49
N ARG A 391 27.55 1.54 -3.15
CA ARG A 391 28.52 2.50 -2.59
C ARG A 391 27.96 3.92 -2.73
N THR A 392 27.45 4.50 -1.67
CA THR A 392 27.18 5.95 -1.59
C THR A 392 28.50 6.64 -1.27
N ARG A 393 28.96 7.56 -2.15
CA ARG A 393 30.01 8.51 -1.75
C ARG A 393 29.44 9.36 -0.62
N SER A 394 30.01 9.25 0.57
CA SER A 394 29.70 10.17 1.66
C SER A 394 30.03 11.59 1.20
N ASN A 395 29.02 12.47 1.13
CA ASN A 395 29.19 13.89 0.90
C ASN A 395 29.75 14.55 2.19
N THR A 396 31.03 14.29 2.49
CA THR A 396 31.79 14.98 3.54
C THR A 396 32.42 16.27 3.00
N ALA A 397 31.73 17.03 2.16
CA ALA A 397 32.23 18.27 1.61
C ALA A 397 31.14 19.34 1.57
N GLN A 398 30.62 19.75 2.73
CA GLN A 398 29.97 21.06 2.90
C GLN A 398 29.96 21.48 4.38
N THR A 399 31.14 21.57 4.99
CA THR A 399 31.37 22.43 6.14
C THR A 399 32.78 23.00 6.00
N SER A 400 32.96 23.92 5.05
CA SER A 400 33.96 24.95 5.19
C SER A 400 33.24 26.21 5.69
N PRO A 401 33.47 26.67 6.91
CA PRO A 401 33.07 28.00 7.29
C PRO A 401 33.93 28.98 6.49
N SER A 402 33.30 29.81 5.67
CA SER A 402 33.96 30.99 5.13
C SER A 402 34.37 31.86 6.31
N ALA A 403 35.66 31.81 6.69
CA ALA A 403 36.31 32.80 7.48
C ALA A 403 36.54 34.02 6.56
N THR A 404 35.90 35.13 6.84
CA THR A 404 36.31 36.53 6.97
C THR A 404 35.08 37.39 7.11
#